data_d6bce4685a0bb8e200de4519c13c7afb
#
_entry.id   d6bce4685a0bb8e200de4519c13c7afb
#
_cell.length_a   1.000
_cell.length_b   1.000
_cell.length_c   1.000
_cell.angle_alpha   90.00
_cell.angle_beta   90.00
_cell.angle_gamma   90.00
#
_symmetry.space_group_name_H-M   'P 1'
#
loop_
_entity.id
_entity.type
_entity.pdbx_description
1 polymer ?
#
loop_
_entity_poly.entity_id
_entity_poly.type
_entity_poly.pdbx_seq_one_letter_code
_entity_poly.pdbx_strand_id
1 'polypeptide(L)'
;MKIRLTVILLLFSAVVSAQVKMSGAYQELSDPKPVQQKSWNELKPGVYVSFASADIRYEKRNAPSIFPLQTQWQTKAWKGEKVHTQFLVWTTRNLEQLSFEWSKLEDDKGHTIPEKNISANFVRYVMADGLNNEGGGCGIQAGHDSSLVEDVIDPVRSLSVAKNTTRPVWLSIKIPASAVKGTYKGYVKIREGGGANTYILHYTVEVLNHTLPAPEHWKFHLDLWQNPYSVSRVYGVKPWSKQHFDRMRPYMKMLANAGQKSITTTLIYDPWNSQTYDIYGSMIKWTKNKNGSWTYDYSVFDKWVTFMMSLGIDKFINCYSMIPWNLKFYYYDETLKKDTAIIAKPGTAEYNEHWRPMLSDFANHLKKKGWFKKTTIAMDERPLGDMQKAIALIKSANKDFKISLAGNYHSEIEKDLVDYSVASNQVIDSSAIISRKRAGLNTTYYTCCTEGSPNTFTFSAPAESVWLGWHAAYKGYDGYLRWAYNCWTKDPLRDTRFGSWSSGDAYLVYPGLRSSIRFERLIEGIQDCEKINVLRADFIKRNQQDKLRELENILSGFDIGGLRNKNAAETVHISQNRLNGL
;
A
#
# COMPACT_ATOMS: atom_id res chain seq x y z
N MET A 1 30.67 -65.06 18.99
CA MET A 1 29.85 -63.93 19.43
C MET A 1 30.23 -62.69 18.55
N LYS A 2 29.49 -62.47 17.48
CA LYS A 2 29.79 -61.34 16.51
C LYS A 2 28.86 -60.22 16.83
N ILE A 3 29.42 -59.07 17.31
CA ILE A 3 28.71 -57.84 17.57
C ILE A 3 28.61 -57.11 16.25
N ARG A 4 27.38 -56.91 15.74
CA ARG A 4 27.11 -56.02 14.59
C ARG A 4 26.93 -54.60 15.10
N LEU A 5 27.83 -53.70 14.72
CA LEU A 5 27.74 -52.29 14.94
C LEU A 5 26.84 -51.69 13.84
N THR A 6 25.64 -51.22 14.18
CA THR A 6 24.76 -50.49 13.26
C THR A 6 25.10 -49.00 13.36
N VAL A 7 25.70 -48.46 12.31
CA VAL A 7 25.95 -47.03 12.17
C VAL A 7 24.66 -46.38 11.67
N ILE A 8 24.02 -45.57 12.50
CA ILE A 8 22.90 -44.73 12.12
C ILE A 8 23.49 -43.42 11.52
N LEU A 9 23.39 -43.28 10.21
CA LEU A 9 23.71 -42.04 9.50
C LEU A 9 22.56 -41.07 9.69
N LEU A 10 22.72 -40.08 10.57
CA LEU A 10 21.85 -38.92 10.68
C LEU A 10 22.15 -37.95 9.50
N LEU A 11 21.34 -38.00 8.46
CA LEU A 11 21.32 -37.00 7.41
C LEU A 11 20.72 -35.72 7.96
N PHE A 12 21.57 -34.80 8.39
CA PHE A 12 21.20 -33.38 8.56
C PHE A 12 20.95 -32.78 7.18
N SER A 13 19.70 -32.71 6.78
CA SER A 13 19.28 -31.86 5.65
C SER A 13 19.40 -30.39 6.09
N ALA A 14 20.54 -29.79 5.80
CA ALA A 14 20.70 -28.35 5.85
C ALA A 14 19.73 -27.74 4.83
N VAL A 15 18.59 -27.24 5.29
CA VAL A 15 17.75 -26.34 4.52
C VAL A 15 18.55 -25.05 4.34
N VAL A 16 19.33 -24.99 3.29
CA VAL A 16 19.91 -23.73 2.81
C VAL A 16 18.74 -22.87 2.35
N SER A 17 18.24 -22.05 3.26
CA SER A 17 17.38 -20.94 2.93
C SER A 17 18.18 -20.02 2.00
N ALA A 18 18.02 -20.21 0.70
CA ALA A 18 18.56 -19.29 -0.29
C ALA A 18 17.87 -17.95 -0.05
N GLN A 19 18.48 -17.09 0.76
CA GLN A 19 18.11 -15.68 0.83
C GLN A 19 18.24 -15.13 -0.59
N VAL A 20 17.08 -14.97 -1.22
CA VAL A 20 16.96 -14.37 -2.54
C VAL A 20 17.51 -12.96 -2.43
N LYS A 21 18.65 -12.71 -3.08
CA LYS A 21 19.27 -11.38 -3.18
C LYS A 21 18.28 -10.45 -3.87
N MET A 22 17.44 -9.75 -3.09
CA MET A 22 16.31 -8.94 -3.59
C MET A 22 16.72 -7.49 -3.86
N SER A 23 17.83 -7.01 -3.31
CA SER A 23 18.29 -5.63 -3.48
C SER A 23 19.61 -5.57 -4.23
N GLY A 24 19.57 -5.23 -5.53
CA GLY A 24 20.73 -4.74 -6.25
C GLY A 24 20.98 -3.26 -5.92
N ALA A 25 22.27 -2.85 -5.90
CA ALA A 25 22.61 -1.43 -5.91
C ALA A 25 22.10 -0.79 -7.22
N TYR A 26 21.51 0.39 -7.13
CA TYR A 26 21.13 1.18 -8.31
C TYR A 26 21.55 2.64 -8.11
N GLN A 27 21.69 3.37 -9.21
CA GLN A 27 21.98 4.80 -9.20
C GLN A 27 20.68 5.57 -9.46
N GLU A 28 20.47 6.64 -8.69
CA GLU A 28 19.42 7.62 -8.95
C GLU A 28 19.68 8.33 -10.28
N LEU A 29 18.65 8.81 -10.93
CA LEU A 29 18.81 9.72 -12.08
C LEU A 29 19.47 11.02 -11.64
N SER A 30 20.07 11.71 -12.61
CA SER A 30 20.56 13.07 -12.40
C SER A 30 19.37 14.01 -12.12
N ASP A 31 19.55 14.95 -11.18
CA ASP A 31 18.54 15.97 -10.95
C ASP A 31 18.47 16.90 -12.17
N PRO A 32 17.28 17.08 -12.79
CA PRO A 32 17.11 18.00 -13.88
C PRO A 32 17.26 19.47 -13.46
N LYS A 33 17.15 19.75 -12.18
CA LYS A 33 17.26 21.09 -11.61
C LYS A 33 18.63 21.31 -10.99
N PRO A 34 19.20 22.52 -11.09
CA PRO A 34 20.54 22.81 -10.55
C PRO A 34 20.56 22.79 -9.02
N VAL A 35 21.73 22.55 -8.46
CA VAL A 35 21.99 22.71 -7.02
C VAL A 35 21.70 24.15 -6.60
N GLN A 36 21.02 24.33 -5.48
CA GLN A 36 20.69 25.63 -4.91
C GLN A 36 21.88 26.22 -4.14
N GLN A 37 22.85 26.78 -4.85
CA GLN A 37 24.13 27.23 -4.29
C GLN A 37 23.95 28.17 -3.09
N LYS A 38 22.91 29.02 -3.07
CA LYS A 38 22.68 29.96 -1.96
C LYS A 38 22.57 29.24 -0.63
N SER A 39 21.76 28.19 -0.53
CA SER A 39 21.56 27.46 0.72
C SER A 39 22.83 26.75 1.22
N TRP A 40 23.72 26.35 0.30
CA TRP A 40 24.99 25.70 0.63
C TRP A 40 26.08 26.69 1.01
N ASN A 41 26.10 27.88 0.42
CA ASN A 41 27.09 28.93 0.71
C ASN A 41 26.89 29.55 2.10
N GLU A 42 25.72 29.43 2.67
CA GLU A 42 25.41 29.90 4.04
C GLU A 42 25.94 28.93 5.11
N LEU A 43 26.35 27.72 4.73
CA LEU A 43 26.85 26.71 5.65
C LEU A 43 28.38 26.78 5.82
N LYS A 44 28.85 26.57 7.05
CA LYS A 44 30.27 26.25 7.27
C LYS A 44 30.62 24.90 6.65
N PRO A 45 31.88 24.71 6.19
CA PRO A 45 32.30 23.39 5.71
C PRO A 45 32.10 22.30 6.77
N GLY A 46 31.40 21.19 6.40
CA GLY A 46 31.15 20.12 7.36
C GLY A 46 30.06 19.15 6.93
N VAL A 47 29.69 18.29 7.86
CA VAL A 47 28.58 17.35 7.78
C VAL A 47 27.59 17.68 8.87
N TYR A 48 26.34 17.71 8.53
CA TYR A 48 25.24 18.06 9.39
C TYR A 48 24.30 16.88 9.51
N VAL A 49 23.82 16.62 10.73
CA VAL A 49 22.90 15.52 11.02
C VAL A 49 21.82 16.04 11.97
N SER A 50 20.56 15.88 11.62
CA SER A 50 19.44 16.35 12.42
C SER A 50 18.20 15.50 12.21
N PHE A 51 17.41 15.25 13.24
CA PHE A 51 16.03 14.84 13.05
C PHE A 51 15.26 15.90 12.26
N ALA A 52 14.28 15.44 11.50
CA ALA A 52 13.48 16.24 10.63
C ALA A 52 12.04 15.71 10.56
N SER A 53 11.10 16.53 10.15
CA SER A 53 9.70 16.13 10.05
C SER A 53 9.51 15.03 9.00
N ALA A 54 8.78 13.96 9.34
CA ALA A 54 8.35 12.94 8.40
C ALA A 54 7.20 13.39 7.47
N ASP A 55 6.67 14.59 7.69
CA ASP A 55 5.56 15.17 6.92
C ASP A 55 6.02 16.07 5.78
N ILE A 56 7.33 16.30 5.68
CA ILE A 56 7.93 17.19 4.68
C ILE A 56 8.84 16.37 3.77
N ARG A 57 8.87 16.72 2.49
CA ARG A 57 9.84 16.20 1.53
C ARG A 57 11.04 17.15 1.41
N TYR A 58 12.24 16.59 1.53
CA TYR A 58 13.49 17.35 1.48
C TYR A 58 14.17 17.17 0.13
N GLU A 59 14.37 18.28 -0.57
CA GLU A 59 15.01 18.27 -1.87
C GLU A 59 16.50 17.89 -1.77
N LYS A 60 16.95 17.00 -2.65
CA LYS A 60 18.35 16.54 -2.70
C LYS A 60 19.34 17.69 -2.86
N ARG A 61 18.98 18.69 -3.64
CA ARG A 61 19.82 19.82 -4.09
C ARG A 61 19.88 20.99 -3.11
N ASN A 62 19.06 21.02 -2.08
CA ASN A 62 18.95 22.10 -1.11
C ASN A 62 19.57 21.69 0.22
N ALA A 63 20.29 22.62 0.85
CA ALA A 63 20.61 22.46 2.28
C ALA A 63 19.35 22.76 3.12
N PRO A 64 18.99 21.88 4.07
CA PRO A 64 17.85 22.12 4.96
C PRO A 64 18.06 23.30 5.88
N SER A 65 17.02 24.10 6.12
CA SER A 65 17.02 25.21 7.07
C SER A 65 16.64 24.73 8.48
N ILE A 66 17.38 23.75 9.03
CA ILE A 66 17.11 23.17 10.36
C ILE A 66 18.21 23.62 11.31
N PHE A 67 18.00 24.74 12.00
CA PHE A 67 18.90 25.25 13.01
C PHE A 67 18.12 25.82 14.20
N PRO A 68 18.46 25.47 15.47
CA PRO A 68 19.52 24.53 15.85
C PRO A 68 19.23 23.09 15.43
N LEU A 69 20.30 22.27 15.25
CA LEU A 69 20.18 20.86 14.89
C LEU A 69 19.40 20.10 15.96
N GLN A 70 18.43 19.31 15.53
CA GLN A 70 17.60 18.47 16.40
C GLN A 70 18.26 17.11 16.60
N THR A 71 18.97 16.93 17.71
CA THR A 71 19.68 15.67 18.03
C THR A 71 18.84 14.70 18.85
N GLN A 72 17.62 15.09 19.20
CA GLN A 72 16.68 14.28 19.97
C GLN A 72 15.32 14.23 19.27
N TRP A 73 14.68 13.05 19.30
CA TRP A 73 13.31 12.84 18.86
C TRP A 73 12.52 12.09 19.93
N GLN A 74 11.28 12.48 20.12
CA GLN A 74 10.39 11.87 21.10
C GLN A 74 9.03 11.56 20.46
N THR A 75 8.45 10.42 20.82
CA THR A 75 7.11 10.04 20.40
C THR A 75 6.40 9.17 21.43
N LYS A 76 5.08 9.06 21.31
CA LYS A 76 4.25 8.09 22.04
C LYS A 76 3.83 6.97 21.10
N ALA A 77 3.71 5.77 21.63
CA ALA A 77 3.28 4.61 20.84
C ALA A 77 2.43 3.66 21.68
N TRP A 78 1.49 2.99 21.03
CA TRP A 78 0.80 1.85 21.61
C TRP A 78 1.64 0.58 21.47
N LYS A 79 1.39 -0.43 22.30
CA LYS A 79 1.93 -1.78 22.11
C LYS A 79 1.43 -2.33 20.79
N GLY A 80 2.29 -2.97 19.98
CA GLY A 80 1.96 -3.47 18.65
C GLY A 80 2.06 -2.46 17.52
N GLU A 81 2.19 -1.16 17.82
CA GLU A 81 2.30 -0.09 16.85
C GLU A 81 3.69 -0.02 16.20
N LYS A 82 3.74 0.49 14.99
CA LYS A 82 4.96 0.90 14.30
C LYS A 82 4.98 2.41 14.18
N VAL A 83 5.96 3.03 14.81
CA VAL A 83 6.20 4.48 14.71
C VAL A 83 7.44 4.76 13.88
N HIS A 84 7.50 5.95 13.29
CA HIS A 84 8.63 6.35 12.49
C HIS A 84 8.85 7.86 12.49
N THR A 85 10.05 8.23 12.09
CA THR A 85 10.48 9.60 11.82
C THR A 85 11.55 9.56 10.75
N GLN A 86 12.01 10.73 10.33
CA GLN A 86 13.22 10.79 9.51
C GLN A 86 14.29 11.68 10.16
N PHE A 87 15.52 11.43 9.77
CA PHE A 87 16.62 12.35 9.99
C PHE A 87 17.35 12.59 8.68
N LEU A 88 18.03 13.72 8.61
CA LEU A 88 18.75 14.14 7.42
C LEU A 88 20.25 14.10 7.68
N VAL A 89 21.00 13.71 6.66
CA VAL A 89 22.43 13.93 6.55
C VAL A 89 22.65 14.83 5.35
N TRP A 90 23.26 16.02 5.55
CA TRP A 90 23.64 16.91 4.45
C TRP A 90 25.07 17.38 4.62
N THR A 91 25.75 17.64 3.50
CA THR A 91 27.20 17.76 3.54
C THR A 91 27.73 18.73 2.47
N THR A 92 28.75 19.49 2.85
CA THR A 92 29.52 20.34 1.95
C THR A 92 30.76 19.64 1.36
N ARG A 93 30.97 18.34 1.62
CA ARG A 93 32.04 17.49 1.09
C ARG A 93 31.49 16.12 0.71
N ASN A 94 32.23 15.34 -0.05
CA ASN A 94 31.87 13.96 -0.34
C ASN A 94 31.97 13.09 0.92
N LEU A 95 31.01 12.19 1.11
CA LEU A 95 31.00 11.16 2.14
C LEU A 95 31.04 9.80 1.46
N GLU A 96 32.04 9.01 1.81
CA GLU A 96 32.15 7.64 1.36
C GLU A 96 31.50 6.70 2.37
N GLN A 97 30.73 5.71 1.89
CA GLN A 97 30.20 4.60 2.70
C GLN A 97 29.50 5.03 4.01
N LEU A 98 28.66 6.06 3.94
CA LEU A 98 27.80 6.42 5.08
C LEU A 98 26.96 5.20 5.52
N SER A 99 26.93 4.90 6.80
CA SER A 99 26.24 3.73 7.37
C SER A 99 25.65 4.06 8.73
N PHE A 100 24.75 3.18 9.21
CA PHE A 100 24.02 3.36 10.46
C PHE A 100 24.16 2.13 11.37
N GLU A 101 24.28 2.41 12.67
CA GLU A 101 24.14 1.45 13.76
C GLU A 101 23.12 2.00 14.77
N TRP A 102 22.34 1.14 15.37
CA TRP A 102 21.35 1.56 16.38
C TRP A 102 21.38 0.63 17.57
N SER A 103 21.03 1.18 18.73
CA SER A 103 20.91 0.41 19.96
C SER A 103 19.53 -0.23 20.08
N LYS A 104 19.41 -1.28 20.92
CA LYS A 104 18.13 -1.62 21.54
C LYS A 104 17.55 -0.38 22.21
N LEU A 105 16.22 -0.34 22.43
CA LEU A 105 15.63 0.62 23.37
C LEU A 105 15.55 -0.02 24.74
N GLU A 106 15.79 0.79 25.78
CA GLU A 106 15.79 0.35 27.18
C GLU A 106 15.12 1.39 28.06
N ASP A 107 14.29 0.95 29.02
CA ASP A 107 13.73 1.81 30.06
C ASP A 107 14.58 1.77 31.34
N ASP A 108 14.27 2.65 32.28
CA ASP A 108 15.02 2.79 33.55
C ASP A 108 14.86 1.56 34.47
N LYS A 109 13.99 0.60 34.12
CA LYS A 109 13.77 -0.64 34.87
C LYS A 109 14.41 -1.85 34.19
N GLY A 110 15.13 -1.67 33.10
CA GLY A 110 15.81 -2.73 32.36
C GLY A 110 14.93 -3.50 31.37
N HIS A 111 13.67 -3.07 31.13
CA HIS A 111 12.89 -3.65 30.02
C HIS A 111 13.46 -3.20 28.69
N THR A 112 13.42 -4.07 27.69
CA THR A 112 14.04 -3.78 26.39
C THR A 112 13.12 -4.04 25.21
N ILE A 113 13.27 -3.22 24.15
CA ILE A 113 12.78 -3.49 22.80
C ILE A 113 14.00 -3.81 21.95
N PRO A 114 14.09 -5.05 21.39
CA PRO A 114 15.28 -5.51 20.70
C PRO A 114 15.61 -4.73 19.43
N GLU A 115 16.89 -4.69 19.06
CA GLU A 115 17.40 -4.02 17.85
C GLU A 115 16.73 -4.45 16.55
N LYS A 116 16.29 -5.72 16.45
CA LYS A 116 15.55 -6.25 15.29
C LYS A 116 14.20 -5.55 15.03
N ASN A 117 13.70 -4.80 16.00
CA ASN A 117 12.49 -4.02 15.91
C ASN A 117 12.73 -2.59 15.40
N ILE A 118 13.99 -2.24 15.18
CA ILE A 118 14.42 -0.90 14.77
C ILE A 118 15.10 -1.02 13.41
N SER A 119 14.89 -0.05 12.55
CA SER A 119 15.61 0.05 11.28
C SER A 119 15.83 1.52 10.91
N ALA A 120 17.00 1.80 10.38
CA ALA A 120 17.33 3.08 9.74
C ALA A 120 17.72 2.79 8.28
N ASN A 121 16.95 3.29 7.34
CA ASN A 121 17.11 3.02 5.92
C ASN A 121 17.26 4.33 5.13
N PHE A 122 18.17 4.36 4.16
CA PHE A 122 18.28 5.51 3.28
C PHE A 122 16.99 5.75 2.52
N VAL A 123 16.60 7.02 2.40
CA VAL A 123 15.56 7.39 1.43
C VAL A 123 16.23 7.80 0.13
N ARG A 124 15.81 7.14 -0.97
CA ARG A 124 16.33 7.42 -2.31
C ARG A 124 15.34 8.29 -3.07
N TYR A 125 15.90 9.02 -4.02
CA TYR A 125 15.14 9.93 -4.88
C TYR A 125 14.74 9.25 -6.18
N VAL A 126 13.52 9.58 -6.64
CA VAL A 126 12.97 9.12 -7.91
C VAL A 126 12.52 10.32 -8.73
N MET A 127 12.57 10.17 -10.05
CA MET A 127 12.01 11.17 -10.94
C MET A 127 10.49 11.18 -10.83
N ALA A 128 9.93 12.37 -10.64
CA ALA A 128 8.50 12.63 -10.60
C ALA A 128 8.18 13.94 -11.34
N ASP A 129 6.94 14.13 -11.69
CA ASP A 129 6.37 15.37 -12.21
C ASP A 129 5.17 15.79 -11.35
N GLY A 130 4.73 17.01 -11.50
CA GLY A 130 3.56 17.53 -10.80
C GLY A 130 3.82 18.20 -9.45
N LEU A 131 5.07 18.41 -9.03
CA LEU A 131 5.42 19.09 -7.76
C LEU A 131 4.84 20.52 -7.66
N ASN A 132 4.71 21.21 -8.78
CA ASN A 132 4.21 22.57 -8.83
C ASN A 132 2.74 22.64 -9.25
N ASN A 133 2.09 21.50 -9.36
CA ASN A 133 0.70 21.41 -9.76
C ASN A 133 -0.20 21.24 -8.54
N GLU A 134 -1.07 22.18 -8.30
CA GLU A 134 -2.06 22.13 -7.22
C GLU A 134 -3.22 21.15 -7.52
N GLY A 135 -3.30 20.65 -8.75
CA GLY A 135 -4.36 19.76 -9.21
C GLY A 135 -3.85 18.34 -9.52
N GLY A 136 -4.59 17.34 -9.11
CA GLY A 136 -4.59 16.05 -9.74
C GLY A 136 -5.21 16.14 -11.13
N GLY A 137 -5.20 15.08 -11.87
CA GLY A 137 -5.85 14.98 -13.16
C GLY A 137 -5.46 13.70 -13.85
N CYS A 138 -6.43 13.08 -14.50
CA CYS A 138 -6.17 11.95 -15.37
C CYS A 138 -5.78 12.46 -16.73
N GLY A 139 -4.55 12.21 -17.13
CA GLY A 139 -3.99 12.66 -18.39
C GLY A 139 -2.64 13.36 -18.21
N ILE A 140 -1.91 13.50 -19.31
CA ILE A 140 -0.68 14.30 -19.33
C ILE A 140 -1.09 15.76 -19.27
N GLN A 141 -0.69 16.44 -18.19
CA GLN A 141 -0.95 17.86 -18.03
C GLN A 141 0.25 18.67 -18.56
N ALA A 142 -0.02 19.68 -19.37
CA ALA A 142 1.02 20.57 -19.85
C ALA A 142 1.57 21.41 -18.69
N GLY A 143 2.90 21.62 -18.66
CA GLY A 143 3.56 22.46 -17.67
C GLY A 143 4.04 21.74 -16.40
N HIS A 144 3.94 20.42 -16.33
CA HIS A 144 4.55 19.66 -15.25
C HIS A 144 6.07 19.68 -15.35
N ASP A 145 6.73 20.13 -14.30
CA ASP A 145 8.17 20.07 -14.15
C ASP A 145 8.61 18.74 -13.57
N SER A 146 9.58 18.09 -14.21
CA SER A 146 10.23 16.92 -13.64
C SER A 146 11.20 17.32 -12.53
N SER A 147 11.18 16.56 -11.43
CA SER A 147 12.04 16.78 -10.27
C SER A 147 12.41 15.45 -9.62
N LEU A 148 13.54 15.41 -8.92
CA LEU A 148 13.84 14.29 -8.02
C LEU A 148 13.11 14.48 -6.69
N VAL A 149 12.32 13.48 -6.33
CA VAL A 149 11.52 13.45 -5.10
C VAL A 149 11.95 12.29 -4.23
N GLU A 150 12.13 12.52 -2.94
CA GLU A 150 12.40 11.46 -1.98
C GLU A 150 11.17 10.56 -1.79
N ASP A 151 11.33 9.24 -1.95
CA ASP A 151 10.22 8.31 -1.73
C ASP A 151 10.64 6.88 -1.39
N VAL A 152 11.73 6.37 -2.00
CA VAL A 152 12.12 4.95 -1.86
C VAL A 152 12.86 4.72 -0.55
N ILE A 153 12.30 3.93 0.35
CA ILE A 153 12.98 3.46 1.57
C ILE A 153 13.83 2.25 1.20
N ASP A 154 15.15 2.47 1.12
CA ASP A 154 16.11 1.51 0.58
C ASP A 154 16.94 0.86 1.70
N PRO A 155 16.80 -0.46 1.97
CA PRO A 155 17.49 -1.15 3.05
C PRO A 155 18.97 -1.49 2.73
N VAL A 156 19.66 -0.64 1.98
CA VAL A 156 21.10 -0.80 1.72
C VAL A 156 21.91 -0.47 2.99
N ARG A 157 23.00 -1.18 3.19
CA ARG A 157 23.84 -1.03 4.40
C ARG A 157 24.66 0.25 4.42
N SER A 158 25.08 0.71 3.26
CA SER A 158 25.86 1.94 3.13
C SER A 158 25.59 2.63 1.81
N LEU A 159 25.81 3.93 1.78
CA LEU A 159 25.63 4.77 0.60
C LEU A 159 26.65 5.92 0.61
N SER A 160 27.25 6.22 -0.53
CA SER A 160 28.04 7.45 -0.69
C SER A 160 27.12 8.65 -0.92
N VAL A 161 27.45 9.77 -0.30
CA VAL A 161 26.69 11.03 -0.40
C VAL A 161 27.59 12.09 -1.01
N ALA A 162 27.21 12.63 -2.15
CA ALA A 162 28.00 13.62 -2.85
C ALA A 162 27.97 14.98 -2.12
N LYS A 163 28.99 15.79 -2.36
CA LYS A 163 29.05 17.20 -1.93
C LYS A 163 27.78 17.95 -2.33
N ASN A 164 27.33 18.84 -1.47
CA ASN A 164 26.15 19.68 -1.67
C ASN A 164 24.88 18.88 -2.00
N THR A 165 24.68 17.80 -1.24
CA THR A 165 23.44 17.02 -1.28
C THR A 165 22.90 16.74 0.11
N THR A 166 21.58 16.65 0.18
CA THR A 166 20.82 16.21 1.34
C THR A 166 20.38 14.76 1.14
N ARG A 167 20.54 13.94 2.17
CA ARG A 167 20.16 12.54 2.17
C ARG A 167 19.24 12.26 3.37
N PRO A 168 17.94 12.04 3.15
CA PRO A 168 17.03 11.60 4.19
C PRO A 168 17.26 10.14 4.55
N VAL A 169 16.94 9.81 5.79
CA VAL A 169 17.00 8.46 6.36
C VAL A 169 15.73 8.21 7.15
N TRP A 170 15.05 7.13 6.85
CA TRP A 170 13.82 6.72 7.49
C TRP A 170 14.12 5.82 8.68
N LEU A 171 13.77 6.29 9.89
CA LEU A 171 13.89 5.52 11.13
C LEU A 171 12.52 4.94 11.49
N SER A 172 12.44 3.62 11.61
CA SER A 172 11.22 2.92 12.02
C SER A 172 11.47 2.13 13.29
N ILE A 173 10.49 2.13 14.20
CA ILE A 173 10.50 1.38 15.46
C ILE A 173 9.17 0.62 15.57
N LYS A 174 9.23 -0.71 15.59
CA LYS A 174 8.06 -1.57 15.82
C LYS A 174 7.98 -1.93 17.29
N ILE A 175 6.96 -1.45 17.98
CA ILE A 175 6.72 -1.76 19.38
C ILE A 175 6.14 -3.17 19.49
N PRO A 176 6.75 -4.11 20.23
CA PRO A 176 6.16 -5.41 20.46
C PRO A 176 4.81 -5.30 21.19
N ALA A 177 3.84 -6.16 20.84
CA ALA A 177 2.58 -6.24 21.60
C ALA A 177 2.78 -6.63 23.07
N SER A 178 3.90 -7.32 23.36
CA SER A 178 4.33 -7.70 24.72
C SER A 178 5.16 -6.65 25.44
N ALA A 179 5.40 -5.47 24.83
CA ALA A 179 6.18 -4.40 25.48
C ALA A 179 5.51 -3.95 26.79
N VAL A 180 6.29 -3.65 27.80
CA VAL A 180 5.81 -3.09 29.06
C VAL A 180 5.59 -1.58 28.86
N LYS A 181 4.56 -1.00 29.51
CA LYS A 181 4.39 0.47 29.56
C LYS A 181 5.63 1.11 30.19
N GLY A 182 6.18 2.14 29.55
CA GLY A 182 7.37 2.83 30.05
C GLY A 182 7.98 3.77 29.02
N THR A 183 9.02 4.48 29.43
CA THR A 183 9.77 5.40 28.57
C THR A 183 11.09 4.74 28.18
N TYR A 184 11.19 4.37 26.91
CA TYR A 184 12.33 3.67 26.35
C TYR A 184 13.23 4.63 25.58
N LYS A 185 14.54 4.51 25.81
CA LYS A 185 15.56 5.37 25.20
C LYS A 185 16.49 4.54 24.31
N GLY A 186 16.90 5.12 23.19
CA GLY A 186 17.84 4.52 22.27
C GLY A 186 18.57 5.58 21.47
N TYR A 187 19.48 5.13 20.59
CA TYR A 187 20.22 6.01 19.70
C TYR A 187 20.48 5.36 18.35
N VAL A 188 20.70 6.20 17.35
CA VAL A 188 21.30 5.82 16.09
C VAL A 188 22.65 6.51 15.92
N LYS A 189 23.66 5.72 15.56
CA LYS A 189 25.01 6.20 15.20
C LYS A 189 25.13 6.25 13.70
N ILE A 190 25.55 7.38 13.20
CA ILE A 190 25.83 7.64 11.80
C ILE A 190 27.34 7.63 11.61
N ARG A 191 27.87 6.71 10.79
CA ARG A 191 29.31 6.54 10.58
C ARG A 191 29.69 6.87 9.16
N GLU A 192 30.77 7.61 9.01
CA GLU A 192 31.47 7.78 7.73
C GLU A 192 32.42 6.61 7.49
N GLY A 193 32.60 6.19 6.23
CA GLY A 193 33.61 5.21 5.83
C GLY A 193 35.00 5.66 6.22
N GLY A 194 35.84 4.73 6.67
CA GLY A 194 37.16 5.02 7.19
C GLY A 194 37.20 5.41 8.68
N GLY A 195 36.06 5.52 9.36
CA GLY A 195 35.96 5.62 10.82
C GLY A 195 36.29 7.00 11.42
N ALA A 196 36.48 8.04 10.61
CA ALA A 196 36.96 9.34 11.06
C ALA A 196 35.95 10.11 11.93
N ASN A 197 34.65 10.02 11.61
CA ASN A 197 33.62 10.78 12.31
C ASN A 197 32.39 9.92 12.61
N THR A 198 31.82 10.16 13.79
CA THR A 198 30.57 9.53 14.25
C THR A 198 29.62 10.59 14.79
N TYR A 199 28.37 10.56 14.30
CA TYR A 199 27.30 11.42 14.81
C TYR A 199 26.29 10.55 15.54
N ILE A 200 25.69 11.08 16.60
CA ILE A 200 24.72 10.33 17.42
C ILE A 200 23.44 11.14 17.52
N LEU A 201 22.33 10.50 17.20
CA LEU A 201 20.98 11.00 17.42
C LEU A 201 20.29 10.12 18.45
N HIS A 202 19.63 10.75 19.43
CA HIS A 202 18.91 10.04 20.49
C HIS A 202 17.41 10.05 20.23
N TYR A 203 16.74 8.94 20.54
CA TYR A 203 15.30 8.88 20.47
C TYR A 203 14.68 8.27 21.72
N THR A 204 13.48 8.75 22.03
CA THR A 204 12.70 8.33 23.20
C THR A 204 11.30 7.92 22.74
N VAL A 205 10.84 6.75 23.17
CA VAL A 205 9.49 6.27 22.90
C VAL A 205 8.76 6.02 24.22
N GLU A 206 7.70 6.77 24.47
CA GLU A 206 6.76 6.48 25.55
C GLU A 206 5.77 5.41 25.11
N VAL A 207 5.92 4.18 25.60
CA VAL A 207 5.00 3.08 25.33
C VAL A 207 3.80 3.19 26.27
N LEU A 208 2.63 3.45 25.68
CA LEU A 208 1.36 3.60 26.39
C LEU A 208 0.76 2.24 26.78
N ASN A 209 -0.24 2.23 27.68
CA ASN A 209 -0.85 0.99 28.15
C ASN A 209 -1.99 0.46 27.23
N HIS A 210 -2.09 0.96 26.01
CA HIS A 210 -3.00 0.47 25.01
C HIS A 210 -2.29 -0.51 24.07
N THR A 211 -3.06 -1.46 23.52
CA THR A 211 -2.51 -2.44 22.55
C THR A 211 -3.26 -2.30 21.23
N LEU A 212 -2.52 -2.05 20.16
CA LEU A 212 -3.02 -2.08 18.81
C LEU A 212 -3.25 -3.55 18.39
N PRO A 213 -4.40 -3.92 17.85
CA PRO A 213 -4.61 -5.26 17.28
C PRO A 213 -3.56 -5.60 16.23
N ALA A 214 -3.28 -6.88 16.05
CA ALA A 214 -2.43 -7.33 14.95
C ALA A 214 -3.11 -7.07 13.58
N PRO A 215 -2.34 -6.84 12.49
CA PRO A 215 -2.90 -6.42 11.19
C PRO A 215 -4.00 -7.33 10.63
N GLU A 216 -3.93 -8.63 10.87
CA GLU A 216 -4.96 -9.59 10.48
C GLU A 216 -6.31 -9.35 11.18
N HIS A 217 -6.30 -8.67 12.32
CA HIS A 217 -7.48 -8.33 13.13
C HIS A 217 -7.94 -6.88 12.98
N TRP A 218 -7.25 -6.07 12.18
CA TRP A 218 -7.67 -4.71 11.92
C TRP A 218 -9.05 -4.68 11.27
N LYS A 219 -9.88 -3.74 11.69
CA LYS A 219 -11.21 -3.53 11.13
C LYS A 219 -11.16 -2.75 9.81
N PHE A 220 -10.14 -1.94 9.64
CA PHE A 220 -9.94 -1.16 8.44
C PHE A 220 -9.88 -2.05 7.20
N HIS A 221 -10.79 -1.84 6.26
CA HIS A 221 -10.86 -2.56 5.00
C HIS A 221 -9.91 -1.93 3.99
N LEU A 222 -8.66 -2.39 3.98
CA LEU A 222 -7.68 -2.00 2.98
C LEU A 222 -7.86 -2.86 1.74
N ASP A 223 -8.00 -2.22 0.56
CA ASP A 223 -8.01 -2.87 -0.75
C ASP A 223 -7.03 -2.18 -1.71
N LEU A 224 -5.79 -2.60 -1.72
CA LEU A 224 -4.79 -2.19 -2.70
C LEU A 224 -4.69 -3.28 -3.78
N TRP A 225 -5.01 -2.94 -5.05
CA TRP A 225 -5.02 -3.92 -6.13
C TRP A 225 -3.61 -4.39 -6.49
N GLN A 226 -3.44 -5.71 -6.59
CA GLN A 226 -2.14 -6.33 -6.82
C GLN A 226 -1.95 -6.66 -8.30
N ASN A 227 -0.78 -6.32 -8.86
CA ASN A 227 -0.37 -6.74 -10.20
C ASN A 227 0.76 -7.77 -10.13
N PRO A 228 0.47 -9.08 -10.25
CA PRO A 228 1.49 -10.12 -10.25
C PRO A 228 2.41 -10.05 -11.48
N TYR A 229 1.93 -9.54 -12.62
CA TYR A 229 2.70 -9.49 -13.86
C TYR A 229 3.88 -8.52 -13.81
N SER A 230 3.75 -7.42 -13.07
CA SER A 230 4.87 -6.51 -12.82
C SER A 230 6.03 -7.21 -12.10
N VAL A 231 5.73 -8.10 -11.15
CA VAL A 231 6.76 -8.90 -10.47
C VAL A 231 7.42 -9.86 -11.44
N SER A 232 6.64 -10.52 -12.29
CA SER A 232 7.17 -11.43 -13.31
C SER A 232 8.16 -10.73 -14.25
N ARG A 233 7.78 -9.57 -14.79
CA ARG A 233 8.65 -8.79 -15.69
C ARG A 233 9.92 -8.31 -15.01
N VAL A 234 9.80 -7.65 -13.86
CA VAL A 234 10.95 -7.02 -13.18
C VAL A 234 11.98 -8.05 -12.75
N TYR A 235 11.55 -9.26 -12.36
CA TYR A 235 12.46 -10.32 -11.95
C TYR A 235 12.80 -11.31 -13.07
N GLY A 236 12.30 -11.12 -14.28
CA GLY A 236 12.58 -12.00 -15.42
C GLY A 236 12.14 -13.45 -15.19
N VAL A 237 11.05 -13.67 -14.47
CA VAL A 237 10.56 -15.01 -14.13
C VAL A 237 9.27 -15.32 -14.86
N LYS A 238 9.07 -16.60 -15.26
CA LYS A 238 7.85 -17.03 -15.95
C LYS A 238 6.64 -16.83 -15.03
N PRO A 239 5.55 -16.17 -15.50
CA PRO A 239 4.32 -16.04 -14.74
C PRO A 239 3.82 -17.37 -14.19
N TRP A 240 3.37 -17.37 -12.94
CA TRP A 240 2.78 -18.50 -12.21
C TRP A 240 3.70 -19.70 -11.98
N SER A 241 5.01 -19.54 -12.25
CA SER A 241 6.03 -20.52 -11.86
C SER A 241 6.30 -20.45 -10.34
N LYS A 242 6.93 -21.50 -9.79
CA LYS A 242 7.39 -21.48 -8.39
C LYS A 242 8.26 -20.25 -8.09
N GLN A 243 9.20 -19.92 -8.99
CA GLN A 243 10.07 -18.75 -8.84
C GLN A 243 9.27 -17.45 -8.79
N HIS A 244 8.20 -17.32 -9.58
CA HIS A 244 7.33 -16.15 -9.55
C HIS A 244 6.64 -16.01 -8.18
N PHE A 245 6.07 -17.06 -7.62
CA PHE A 245 5.48 -17.05 -6.29
C PHE A 245 6.51 -16.74 -5.20
N ASP A 246 7.73 -17.28 -5.31
CA ASP A 246 8.82 -16.96 -4.38
C ASP A 246 9.19 -15.46 -4.42
N ARG A 247 9.16 -14.83 -5.61
CA ARG A 247 9.39 -13.38 -5.76
C ARG A 247 8.24 -12.53 -5.26
N MET A 248 7.00 -12.97 -5.45
CA MET A 248 5.81 -12.24 -4.97
C MET A 248 5.65 -12.31 -3.44
N ARG A 249 6.01 -13.43 -2.82
CA ARG A 249 5.77 -13.70 -1.39
C ARG A 249 6.13 -12.55 -0.46
N PRO A 250 7.33 -11.96 -0.49
CA PRO A 250 7.68 -10.89 0.44
C PRO A 250 6.85 -9.62 0.24
N TYR A 251 6.45 -9.29 -1.01
CA TYR A 251 5.59 -8.13 -1.30
C TYR A 251 4.17 -8.35 -0.77
N MET A 252 3.60 -9.52 -1.05
CA MET A 252 2.25 -9.84 -0.57
C MET A 252 2.21 -10.00 0.95
N LYS A 253 3.31 -10.45 1.58
CA LYS A 253 3.44 -10.44 3.04
C LYS A 253 3.56 -9.02 3.60
N MET A 254 4.28 -8.12 2.93
CA MET A 254 4.33 -6.70 3.29
C MET A 254 2.92 -6.09 3.23
N LEU A 255 2.16 -6.41 2.20
CA LEU A 255 0.78 -5.97 2.03
C LEU A 255 -0.16 -6.56 3.10
N ALA A 256 -0.03 -7.85 3.42
CA ALA A 256 -0.79 -8.49 4.51
C ALA A 256 -0.51 -7.82 5.86
N ASN A 257 0.75 -7.45 6.13
CA ASN A 257 1.16 -6.74 7.34
C ASN A 257 0.66 -5.28 7.39
N ALA A 258 0.17 -4.74 6.27
CA ALA A 258 -0.52 -3.45 6.20
C ALA A 258 -2.05 -3.60 6.41
N GLY A 259 -2.55 -4.82 6.64
CA GLY A 259 -3.97 -5.06 6.91
C GLY A 259 -4.84 -5.29 5.68
N GLN A 260 -4.26 -5.61 4.50
CA GLN A 260 -5.01 -5.93 3.27
C GLN A 260 -6.10 -6.97 3.50
N LYS A 261 -7.28 -6.75 2.91
CA LYS A 261 -8.44 -7.64 3.06
C LYS A 261 -8.82 -8.37 1.77
N SER A 262 -8.55 -7.77 0.62
CA SER A 262 -9.05 -8.23 -0.67
C SER A 262 -7.93 -8.81 -1.56
N ILE A 263 -8.24 -9.88 -2.27
CA ILE A 263 -7.41 -10.48 -3.32
C ILE A 263 -7.94 -9.97 -4.66
N THR A 264 -7.12 -9.24 -5.41
CA THR A 264 -7.45 -8.82 -6.78
C THR A 264 -7.26 -10.00 -7.72
N THR A 265 -8.30 -10.39 -8.46
CA THR A 265 -8.25 -11.42 -9.49
C THR A 265 -8.85 -10.91 -10.80
N THR A 266 -8.42 -11.47 -11.92
CA THR A 266 -8.94 -11.12 -13.25
C THR A 266 -9.57 -12.34 -13.90
N LEU A 267 -10.88 -12.24 -14.21
CA LEU A 267 -11.63 -13.30 -14.92
C LEU A 267 -11.32 -13.31 -16.41
N ILE A 268 -10.90 -12.18 -16.94
CA ILE A 268 -10.64 -11.93 -18.35
C ILE A 268 -9.26 -11.29 -18.55
N TYR A 269 -8.81 -11.27 -19.78
CA TYR A 269 -7.59 -10.57 -20.18
C TYR A 269 -7.86 -9.08 -20.32
N ASP A 270 -6.94 -8.25 -19.78
CA ASP A 270 -6.91 -6.80 -19.89
C ASP A 270 -8.22 -6.08 -19.52
N PRO A 271 -8.74 -6.26 -18.29
CA PRO A 271 -10.02 -5.65 -17.90
C PRO A 271 -9.98 -4.11 -17.90
N TRP A 272 -8.78 -3.51 -17.80
CA TRP A 272 -8.57 -2.06 -17.72
C TRP A 272 -8.00 -1.42 -18.98
N ASN A 273 -8.04 -2.11 -20.14
CA ASN A 273 -7.63 -1.59 -21.44
C ASN A 273 -6.23 -0.96 -21.42
N SER A 274 -5.25 -1.73 -20.95
CA SER A 274 -3.82 -1.35 -20.95
C SER A 274 -3.46 -0.10 -20.13
N GLN A 275 -4.21 0.19 -19.07
CA GLN A 275 -3.93 1.31 -18.17
C GLN A 275 -2.70 1.09 -17.27
N THR A 276 -2.10 -0.10 -17.29
CA THR A 276 -0.86 -0.42 -16.55
C THR A 276 0.26 -0.79 -17.50
N TYR A 277 1.51 -0.60 -17.10
CA TYR A 277 2.66 -0.99 -17.93
C TYR A 277 2.67 -2.49 -18.22
N ASP A 278 2.40 -3.32 -17.20
CA ASP A 278 2.21 -4.75 -17.35
C ASP A 278 0.72 -5.07 -17.38
N ILE A 279 0.23 -5.56 -18.51
CA ILE A 279 -1.18 -5.88 -18.71
C ILE A 279 -1.58 -7.05 -17.81
N TYR A 280 -2.76 -6.95 -17.20
CA TYR A 280 -3.33 -8.04 -16.45
C TYR A 280 -3.83 -9.16 -17.38
N GLY A 281 -3.20 -10.33 -17.28
CA GLY A 281 -3.68 -11.53 -17.96
C GLY A 281 -4.92 -12.11 -17.28
N SER A 282 -5.70 -12.89 -18.01
CA SER A 282 -6.77 -13.69 -17.40
C SER A 282 -6.20 -14.76 -16.47
N MET A 283 -6.78 -14.88 -15.29
CA MET A 283 -6.45 -15.98 -14.35
C MET A 283 -7.29 -17.24 -14.62
N ILE A 284 -8.22 -17.16 -15.57
CA ILE A 284 -9.05 -18.27 -16.06
C ILE A 284 -8.81 -18.45 -17.54
N LYS A 285 -8.50 -19.68 -17.98
CA LYS A 285 -8.43 -19.96 -19.42
C LYS A 285 -9.84 -20.32 -19.92
N TRP A 286 -10.32 -19.57 -20.88
CA TRP A 286 -11.61 -19.78 -21.53
C TRP A 286 -11.41 -20.52 -22.83
N THR A 287 -12.12 -21.63 -23.03
CA THR A 287 -12.07 -22.42 -24.24
C THR A 287 -13.50 -22.65 -24.77
N LYS A 288 -13.76 -22.25 -26.02
CA LYS A 288 -14.97 -22.60 -26.73
C LYS A 288 -14.73 -23.90 -27.50
N ASN A 289 -15.41 -24.96 -27.10
CA ASN A 289 -15.25 -26.29 -27.67
C ASN A 289 -15.90 -26.35 -29.08
N LYS A 290 -15.53 -27.35 -29.89
CA LYS A 290 -16.07 -27.56 -31.25
C LYS A 290 -17.58 -27.72 -31.31
N ASN A 291 -18.19 -28.24 -30.26
CA ASN A 291 -19.65 -28.39 -30.12
C ASN A 291 -20.37 -27.13 -29.63
N GLY A 292 -19.64 -26.01 -29.49
CA GLY A 292 -20.16 -24.73 -28.99
C GLY A 292 -20.24 -24.58 -27.48
N SER A 293 -19.99 -25.64 -26.69
CA SER A 293 -19.92 -25.55 -25.22
C SER A 293 -18.65 -24.87 -24.77
N TRP A 294 -18.59 -24.50 -23.47
CA TRP A 294 -17.45 -23.84 -22.87
C TRP A 294 -16.72 -24.76 -21.86
N THR A 295 -15.40 -24.61 -21.76
CA THR A 295 -14.55 -25.20 -20.75
C THR A 295 -13.70 -24.10 -20.10
N TYR A 296 -13.59 -24.14 -18.77
CA TYR A 296 -12.85 -23.13 -17.98
C TYR A 296 -11.76 -23.82 -17.16
N ASP A 297 -10.51 -23.34 -17.29
CA ASP A 297 -9.41 -23.80 -16.45
C ASP A 297 -9.09 -22.74 -15.38
N TYR A 298 -9.37 -23.07 -14.14
CA TYR A 298 -9.15 -22.23 -12.96
C TYR A 298 -7.78 -22.43 -12.31
N SER A 299 -6.87 -23.15 -12.90
CA SER A 299 -5.60 -23.54 -12.26
C SER A 299 -4.75 -22.36 -11.79
N VAL A 300 -4.70 -21.26 -12.56
CA VAL A 300 -3.99 -20.02 -12.19
C VAL A 300 -4.75 -19.27 -11.10
N PHE A 301 -6.05 -19.12 -11.23
CA PHE A 301 -6.92 -18.51 -10.23
C PHE A 301 -6.77 -19.21 -8.87
N ASP A 302 -6.85 -20.53 -8.85
CA ASP A 302 -6.72 -21.33 -7.64
C ASP A 302 -5.35 -21.17 -6.97
N LYS A 303 -4.28 -21.21 -7.75
CA LYS A 303 -2.91 -21.02 -7.24
C LYS A 303 -2.75 -19.64 -6.62
N TRP A 304 -3.25 -18.61 -7.29
CA TRP A 304 -3.14 -17.23 -6.82
C TRP A 304 -3.94 -17.02 -5.53
N VAL A 305 -5.21 -17.40 -5.50
CA VAL A 305 -6.07 -17.26 -4.32
C VAL A 305 -5.51 -18.04 -3.13
N THR A 306 -5.11 -19.30 -3.34
CA THR A 306 -4.51 -20.12 -2.27
C THR A 306 -3.23 -19.49 -1.74
N PHE A 307 -2.38 -18.95 -2.63
CA PHE A 307 -1.15 -18.28 -2.23
C PHE A 307 -1.44 -17.03 -1.38
N MET A 308 -2.35 -16.17 -1.78
CA MET A 308 -2.71 -14.96 -1.04
C MET A 308 -3.32 -15.30 0.32
N MET A 309 -4.22 -16.27 0.38
CA MET A 309 -4.81 -16.77 1.64
C MET A 309 -3.74 -17.32 2.58
N SER A 310 -2.72 -18.00 2.06
CA SER A 310 -1.60 -18.53 2.88
C SER A 310 -0.76 -17.43 3.55
N LEU A 311 -0.91 -16.19 3.11
CA LEU A 311 -0.23 -15.02 3.67
C LEU A 311 -1.11 -14.21 4.64
N GLY A 312 -2.38 -14.61 4.81
CA GLY A 312 -3.35 -13.96 5.68
C GLY A 312 -4.28 -12.96 4.98
N ILE A 313 -4.27 -12.89 3.65
CA ILE A 313 -5.22 -12.08 2.86
C ILE A 313 -6.35 -13.00 2.41
N ASP A 314 -7.45 -13.04 3.14
CA ASP A 314 -8.47 -14.09 2.99
C ASP A 314 -9.92 -13.65 3.17
N LYS A 315 -10.22 -12.35 3.24
CA LYS A 315 -11.57 -11.86 3.50
C LYS A 315 -12.43 -11.76 2.24
N PHE A 316 -11.85 -11.20 1.17
CA PHE A 316 -12.53 -11.01 -0.10
C PHE A 316 -11.68 -11.51 -1.27
N ILE A 317 -12.35 -12.04 -2.30
CA ILE A 317 -11.78 -12.36 -3.61
C ILE A 317 -12.55 -11.51 -4.61
N ASN A 318 -11.97 -10.39 -5.04
CA ASN A 318 -12.59 -9.46 -5.98
C ASN A 318 -12.23 -9.83 -7.41
N CYS A 319 -13.24 -10.22 -8.21
CA CYS A 319 -13.07 -10.80 -9.53
C CYS A 319 -13.43 -9.80 -10.64
N TYR A 320 -12.44 -9.19 -11.26
CA TYR A 320 -12.55 -8.18 -12.33
C TYR A 320 -12.49 -8.82 -13.71
N SER A 321 -13.22 -8.36 -14.69
CA SER A 321 -14.42 -7.57 -14.68
C SER A 321 -15.36 -8.09 -15.77
N MET A 322 -16.66 -8.11 -15.48
CA MET A 322 -17.67 -8.42 -16.49
C MET A 322 -17.89 -7.25 -17.46
N ILE A 323 -17.42 -6.05 -17.14
CA ILE A 323 -17.56 -4.85 -17.96
C ILE A 323 -16.18 -4.22 -18.18
N PRO A 324 -15.27 -4.86 -18.95
CA PRO A 324 -13.97 -4.27 -19.25
C PRO A 324 -14.12 -2.96 -20.04
N TRP A 325 -13.10 -2.10 -19.97
CA TRP A 325 -13.13 -0.78 -20.59
C TRP A 325 -13.33 -0.80 -22.10
N ASN A 326 -12.90 -1.86 -22.78
CA ASN A 326 -13.06 -2.05 -24.22
C ASN A 326 -14.19 -3.03 -24.61
N LEU A 327 -14.93 -3.57 -23.63
CA LEU A 327 -16.00 -4.58 -23.80
C LEU A 327 -15.55 -5.83 -24.61
N LYS A 328 -14.26 -6.15 -24.58
CA LYS A 328 -13.64 -7.21 -25.37
C LYS A 328 -13.31 -8.41 -24.50
N PHE A 329 -13.77 -9.60 -24.91
CA PHE A 329 -13.61 -10.85 -24.19
C PHE A 329 -12.82 -11.84 -25.01
N TYR A 330 -11.64 -12.22 -24.56
CA TYR A 330 -10.72 -13.12 -25.22
C TYR A 330 -10.95 -14.57 -24.77
N TYR A 331 -10.86 -15.51 -25.71
CA TYR A 331 -10.95 -16.95 -25.46
C TYR A 331 -10.25 -17.75 -26.57
N TYR A 332 -9.89 -19.00 -26.29
CA TYR A 332 -9.40 -19.93 -27.28
C TYR A 332 -10.60 -20.62 -27.97
N ASP A 333 -10.64 -20.64 -29.30
CA ASP A 333 -11.65 -21.33 -30.09
C ASP A 333 -11.06 -22.59 -30.68
N GLU A 334 -11.57 -23.77 -30.29
CA GLU A 334 -11.09 -25.06 -30.78
C GLU A 334 -11.41 -25.30 -32.24
N THR A 335 -12.48 -24.70 -32.76
CA THR A 335 -12.85 -24.82 -34.19
C THR A 335 -11.88 -24.03 -35.05
N LEU A 336 -11.55 -22.81 -34.61
CA LEU A 336 -10.60 -21.91 -35.26
C LEU A 336 -9.15 -22.25 -34.93
N LYS A 337 -8.90 -23.06 -33.90
CA LYS A 337 -7.58 -23.42 -33.37
C LYS A 337 -6.70 -22.21 -33.03
N LYS A 338 -7.29 -21.13 -32.55
CA LYS A 338 -6.60 -19.88 -32.21
C LYS A 338 -7.31 -19.11 -31.11
N ASP A 339 -6.55 -18.20 -30.46
CA ASP A 339 -7.14 -17.19 -29.63
C ASP A 339 -7.94 -16.20 -30.47
N THR A 340 -9.12 -15.87 -29.97
CA THR A 340 -10.05 -14.93 -30.59
C THR A 340 -10.75 -14.08 -29.54
N ALA A 341 -11.61 -13.19 -29.94
CA ALA A 341 -12.38 -12.36 -29.03
C ALA A 341 -13.73 -11.98 -29.60
N ILE A 342 -14.68 -11.71 -28.70
CA ILE A 342 -15.93 -11.02 -29.04
C ILE A 342 -15.93 -9.63 -28.40
N ILE A 343 -16.67 -8.72 -28.99
CA ILE A 343 -17.03 -7.42 -28.38
C ILE A 343 -18.53 -7.50 -28.12
N ALA A 344 -18.91 -7.39 -26.83
CA ALA A 344 -20.29 -7.54 -26.44
C ALA A 344 -20.65 -6.58 -25.31
N LYS A 345 -21.76 -5.87 -25.47
CA LYS A 345 -22.26 -4.90 -24.48
C LYS A 345 -23.21 -5.56 -23.47
N PRO A 346 -23.16 -5.22 -22.17
CA PRO A 346 -24.13 -5.71 -21.19
C PRO A 346 -25.57 -5.58 -21.65
N GLY A 347 -26.32 -6.69 -21.56
CA GLY A 347 -27.71 -6.78 -21.97
C GLY A 347 -27.95 -7.26 -23.40
N THR A 348 -26.93 -7.44 -24.23
CA THR A 348 -27.06 -8.10 -25.55
C THR A 348 -27.12 -9.63 -25.40
N ALA A 349 -27.62 -10.30 -26.43
CA ALA A 349 -27.67 -11.77 -26.46
C ALA A 349 -26.26 -12.38 -26.37
N GLU A 350 -25.34 -11.85 -27.16
CA GLU A 350 -23.93 -12.28 -27.20
C GLU A 350 -23.24 -12.16 -25.84
N TYR A 351 -23.49 -11.06 -25.12
CA TYR A 351 -22.95 -10.87 -23.78
C TYR A 351 -23.52 -11.90 -22.80
N ASN A 352 -24.82 -12.15 -22.86
CA ASN A 352 -25.49 -13.09 -21.97
C ASN A 352 -25.06 -14.54 -22.26
N GLU A 353 -24.94 -14.92 -23.54
CA GLU A 353 -24.46 -16.24 -23.97
C GLU A 353 -23.01 -16.51 -23.60
N HIS A 354 -22.18 -15.47 -23.60
CA HIS A 354 -20.78 -15.56 -23.16
C HIS A 354 -20.67 -15.75 -21.64
N TRP A 355 -21.38 -14.95 -20.87
CA TRP A 355 -21.18 -14.90 -19.42
C TRP A 355 -22.01 -15.90 -18.61
N ARG A 356 -23.23 -16.22 -19.02
CA ARG A 356 -24.11 -17.11 -18.25
C ARG A 356 -23.53 -18.50 -17.98
N PRO A 357 -22.95 -19.22 -18.96
CA PRO A 357 -22.30 -20.51 -18.70
C PRO A 357 -21.14 -20.38 -17.73
N MET A 358 -20.31 -19.34 -17.90
CA MET A 358 -19.18 -19.08 -17.03
C MET A 358 -19.59 -18.82 -15.59
N LEU A 359 -20.56 -17.96 -15.36
CA LEU A 359 -21.03 -17.65 -13.99
C LEU A 359 -21.58 -18.89 -13.30
N SER A 360 -22.31 -19.76 -14.02
CA SER A 360 -22.84 -21.00 -13.47
C SER A 360 -21.74 -22.00 -13.11
N ASP A 361 -20.77 -22.19 -14.00
CA ASP A 361 -19.62 -23.06 -13.75
C ASP A 361 -18.73 -22.52 -12.62
N PHE A 362 -18.44 -21.22 -12.62
CA PHE A 362 -17.65 -20.55 -11.61
C PHE A 362 -18.30 -20.62 -10.21
N ALA A 363 -19.63 -20.49 -10.12
CA ALA A 363 -20.32 -20.65 -8.84
C ALA A 363 -20.10 -22.07 -8.28
N ASN A 364 -20.18 -23.09 -9.13
CA ASN A 364 -19.94 -24.49 -8.73
C ASN A 364 -18.49 -24.70 -8.31
N HIS A 365 -17.52 -24.18 -9.07
CA HIS A 365 -16.11 -24.22 -8.75
C HIS A 365 -15.83 -23.56 -7.38
N LEU A 366 -16.32 -22.35 -7.16
CA LEU A 366 -16.14 -21.60 -5.91
C LEU A 366 -16.78 -22.30 -4.70
N LYS A 367 -17.97 -22.92 -4.88
CA LYS A 367 -18.62 -23.73 -3.84
C LYS A 367 -17.77 -24.96 -3.50
N LYS A 368 -17.24 -25.67 -4.48
CA LYS A 368 -16.34 -26.80 -4.28
C LYS A 368 -15.06 -26.41 -3.54
N LYS A 369 -14.54 -25.21 -3.75
CA LYS A 369 -13.36 -24.66 -3.05
C LYS A 369 -13.69 -24.08 -1.67
N GLY A 370 -14.95 -23.90 -1.31
CA GLY A 370 -15.36 -23.19 -0.09
C GLY A 370 -15.16 -21.68 -0.14
N TRP A 371 -14.99 -21.09 -1.32
CA TRP A 371 -14.68 -19.67 -1.52
C TRP A 371 -15.87 -18.82 -1.93
N PHE A 372 -17.00 -19.42 -2.30
CA PHE A 372 -18.15 -18.72 -2.86
C PHE A 372 -18.63 -17.54 -1.98
N LYS A 373 -18.69 -17.74 -0.65
CA LYS A 373 -19.13 -16.69 0.29
C LYS A 373 -18.14 -15.52 0.42
N LYS A 374 -16.89 -15.70 0.01
CA LYS A 374 -15.83 -14.68 0.05
C LYS A 374 -15.62 -13.99 -1.32
N THR A 375 -16.18 -14.53 -2.39
CA THR A 375 -15.96 -14.04 -3.75
C THR A 375 -17.01 -13.02 -4.13
N THR A 376 -16.58 -11.93 -4.75
CA THR A 376 -17.42 -10.93 -5.39
C THR A 376 -17.14 -10.90 -6.89
N ILE A 377 -18.18 -10.70 -7.69
CA ILE A 377 -18.01 -10.25 -9.07
C ILE A 377 -17.82 -8.75 -9.01
N ALA A 378 -16.63 -8.28 -9.40
CA ALA A 378 -16.20 -6.91 -9.21
C ALA A 378 -16.36 -6.08 -10.48
N MET A 379 -16.76 -4.84 -10.30
CA MET A 379 -16.87 -3.82 -11.35
C MET A 379 -16.09 -2.58 -10.93
N ASP A 380 -15.78 -1.74 -11.91
CA ASP A 380 -15.19 -0.41 -11.72
C ASP A 380 -16.07 0.68 -12.36
N GLU A 381 -15.55 1.86 -12.59
CA GLU A 381 -16.23 3.06 -13.10
C GLU A 381 -16.92 2.85 -14.46
N ARG A 382 -18.09 2.21 -14.45
CA ARG A 382 -18.87 1.91 -15.65
C ARG A 382 -20.20 2.68 -15.67
N PRO A 383 -20.83 2.86 -16.86
CA PRO A 383 -22.16 3.46 -16.94
C PRO A 383 -23.19 2.67 -16.13
N LEU A 384 -24.03 3.38 -15.36
CA LEU A 384 -25.02 2.77 -14.48
C LEU A 384 -25.91 1.72 -15.20
N GLY A 385 -26.42 2.05 -16.38
CA GLY A 385 -27.26 1.13 -17.14
C GLY A 385 -26.58 -0.18 -17.56
N ASP A 386 -25.26 -0.15 -17.82
CA ASP A 386 -24.48 -1.35 -18.12
C ASP A 386 -24.22 -2.17 -16.85
N MET A 387 -23.97 -1.49 -15.70
CA MET A 387 -23.84 -2.16 -14.40
C MET A 387 -25.15 -2.85 -14.00
N GLN A 388 -26.28 -2.18 -14.14
CA GLN A 388 -27.60 -2.79 -13.84
C GLN A 388 -27.86 -4.05 -14.64
N LYS A 389 -27.53 -4.05 -15.94
CA LYS A 389 -27.69 -5.24 -16.81
C LYS A 389 -26.74 -6.37 -16.40
N ALA A 390 -25.49 -6.05 -16.05
CA ALA A 390 -24.54 -7.03 -15.55
C ALA A 390 -24.99 -7.63 -14.22
N ILE A 391 -25.44 -6.80 -13.28
CA ILE A 391 -26.01 -7.22 -11.98
C ILE A 391 -27.19 -8.19 -12.20
N ALA A 392 -28.12 -7.83 -13.10
CA ALA A 392 -29.25 -8.69 -13.42
C ALA A 392 -28.82 -10.06 -13.96
N LEU A 393 -27.81 -10.10 -14.85
CA LEU A 393 -27.25 -11.35 -15.35
C LEU A 393 -26.57 -12.17 -14.24
N ILE A 394 -25.73 -11.55 -13.40
CA ILE A 394 -25.07 -12.21 -12.27
C ILE A 394 -26.12 -12.85 -11.35
N LYS A 395 -27.13 -12.10 -10.96
CA LYS A 395 -28.21 -12.58 -10.06
C LYS A 395 -29.09 -13.66 -10.73
N SER A 396 -29.29 -13.59 -12.03
CA SER A 396 -30.01 -14.63 -12.78
C SER A 396 -29.23 -15.94 -12.90
N ALA A 397 -27.91 -15.89 -12.97
CA ALA A 397 -27.05 -17.08 -12.96
C ALA A 397 -26.98 -17.72 -11.57
N ASN A 398 -26.84 -16.91 -10.54
CA ASN A 398 -26.91 -17.33 -9.14
C ASN A 398 -27.24 -16.13 -8.25
N LYS A 399 -28.43 -16.16 -7.60
CA LYS A 399 -28.93 -15.06 -6.75
C LYS A 399 -28.00 -14.73 -5.57
N ASP A 400 -27.21 -15.70 -5.11
CA ASP A 400 -26.34 -15.56 -3.93
C ASP A 400 -24.95 -15.02 -4.27
N PHE A 401 -24.63 -14.75 -5.55
CA PHE A 401 -23.40 -14.06 -5.89
C PHE A 401 -23.34 -12.69 -5.23
N LYS A 402 -22.22 -12.42 -4.63
CA LYS A 402 -21.87 -11.11 -4.10
C LYS A 402 -21.25 -10.25 -5.20
N ILE A 403 -21.48 -8.94 -5.12
CA ILE A 403 -21.01 -7.97 -6.10
C ILE A 403 -20.25 -6.88 -5.35
N SER A 404 -19.13 -6.42 -5.92
CA SER A 404 -18.38 -5.26 -5.46
C SER A 404 -18.25 -4.21 -6.58
N LEU A 405 -18.09 -2.95 -6.18
CA LEU A 405 -17.90 -1.84 -7.09
C LEU A 405 -16.85 -0.87 -6.53
N ALA A 406 -15.93 -0.43 -7.39
CA ALA A 406 -15.11 0.76 -7.16
C ALA A 406 -15.49 1.81 -8.22
N GLY A 407 -16.18 2.88 -7.83
CA GLY A 407 -16.69 3.86 -8.79
C GLY A 407 -17.55 4.95 -8.17
N ASN A 408 -18.26 5.69 -9.03
CA ASN A 408 -19.19 6.72 -8.60
C ASN A 408 -20.33 6.15 -7.76
N TYR A 409 -20.87 6.98 -6.88
CA TYR A 409 -22.00 6.59 -6.06
C TYR A 409 -23.29 6.55 -6.88
N HIS A 410 -24.01 5.41 -6.78
CA HIS A 410 -25.31 5.16 -7.41
C HIS A 410 -26.25 4.51 -6.40
N SER A 411 -27.23 5.27 -5.93
CA SER A 411 -28.24 4.79 -4.96
C SER A 411 -29.09 3.64 -5.49
N GLU A 412 -29.27 3.54 -6.82
CA GLU A 412 -30.11 2.55 -7.50
C GLU A 412 -29.57 1.13 -7.39
N ILE A 413 -28.25 0.97 -7.20
CA ILE A 413 -27.58 -0.34 -7.12
C ILE A 413 -26.90 -0.60 -5.77
N GLU A 414 -26.90 0.37 -4.85
CA GLU A 414 -26.14 0.28 -3.61
C GLU A 414 -26.45 -0.96 -2.76
N LYS A 415 -27.73 -1.43 -2.79
CA LYS A 415 -28.18 -2.59 -2.02
C LYS A 415 -27.68 -3.92 -2.56
N ASP A 416 -27.30 -3.97 -3.84
CA ASP A 416 -26.75 -5.15 -4.49
C ASP A 416 -25.26 -5.34 -4.20
N LEU A 417 -24.60 -4.28 -3.70
CA LEU A 417 -23.15 -4.22 -3.53
C LEU A 417 -22.77 -4.54 -2.08
N VAL A 418 -22.07 -5.66 -1.88
CA VAL A 418 -21.58 -6.05 -0.53
C VAL A 418 -20.32 -5.28 -0.13
N ASP A 419 -19.56 -4.82 -1.12
CA ASP A 419 -18.36 -4.03 -0.95
C ASP A 419 -18.37 -2.89 -1.96
N TYR A 420 -18.51 -1.66 -1.48
CA TYR A 420 -18.66 -0.48 -2.31
C TYR A 420 -17.57 0.54 -1.97
N SER A 421 -16.62 0.71 -2.88
CA SER A 421 -15.61 1.76 -2.79
C SER A 421 -16.05 2.97 -3.63
N VAL A 422 -16.37 4.08 -2.96
CA VAL A 422 -16.91 5.29 -3.59
C VAL A 422 -15.76 6.26 -3.89
N ALA A 423 -15.76 6.88 -5.07
CA ALA A 423 -14.78 7.92 -5.41
C ALA A 423 -14.85 9.07 -4.39
N SER A 424 -13.70 9.55 -3.93
CA SER A 424 -13.62 10.55 -2.85
C SER A 424 -14.26 11.89 -3.17
N ASN A 425 -14.43 12.20 -4.46
CA ASN A 425 -15.12 13.40 -4.95
C ASN A 425 -16.66 13.24 -5.02
N GLN A 426 -17.18 12.04 -4.72
CA GLN A 426 -18.61 11.79 -4.71
C GLN A 426 -19.20 12.03 -3.33
N VAL A 427 -20.47 12.44 -3.30
CA VAL A 427 -21.21 12.63 -2.06
C VAL A 427 -22.07 11.39 -1.81
N ILE A 428 -21.81 10.73 -0.68
CA ILE A 428 -22.68 9.69 -0.13
C ILE A 428 -23.28 10.21 1.18
N ASP A 429 -24.57 10.06 1.34
CA ASP A 429 -25.25 10.47 2.56
C ASP A 429 -24.80 9.60 3.76
N SER A 430 -24.58 10.25 4.91
CA SER A 430 -24.19 9.53 6.15
C SER A 430 -25.22 8.49 6.56
N SER A 431 -26.50 8.71 6.29
CA SER A 431 -27.56 7.74 6.56
C SER A 431 -27.41 6.48 5.71
N ALA A 432 -26.97 6.61 4.45
CA ALA A 432 -26.69 5.49 3.57
C ALA A 432 -25.50 4.66 4.10
N ILE A 433 -24.40 5.32 4.52
CA ILE A 433 -23.25 4.65 5.14
C ILE A 433 -23.69 3.86 6.39
N ILE A 434 -24.45 4.49 7.28
CA ILE A 434 -24.96 3.85 8.51
C ILE A 434 -25.89 2.66 8.17
N SER A 435 -26.77 2.82 7.20
CA SER A 435 -27.70 1.78 6.77
C SER A 435 -26.95 0.57 6.21
N ARG A 436 -25.97 0.80 5.33
CA ARG A 436 -25.10 -0.24 4.77
C ARG A 436 -24.33 -0.97 5.87
N LYS A 437 -23.75 -0.24 6.80
CA LYS A 437 -23.03 -0.81 7.94
C LYS A 437 -23.91 -1.70 8.83
N ARG A 438 -25.15 -1.27 9.11
CA ARG A 438 -26.15 -2.08 9.84
C ARG A 438 -26.54 -3.34 9.09
N ALA A 439 -26.55 -3.29 7.77
CA ALA A 439 -26.80 -4.45 6.90
C ALA A 439 -25.57 -5.38 6.73
N GLY A 440 -24.43 -5.06 7.36
CA GLY A 440 -23.17 -5.81 7.22
C GLY A 440 -22.50 -5.66 5.85
N LEU A 441 -22.78 -4.55 5.15
CA LEU A 441 -22.19 -4.19 3.86
C LEU A 441 -21.03 -3.22 4.08
N ASN A 442 -19.92 -3.44 3.38
CA ASN A 442 -18.75 -2.55 3.44
C ASN A 442 -18.97 -1.31 2.58
N THR A 443 -18.52 -0.17 3.09
CA THR A 443 -18.42 1.08 2.35
C THR A 443 -17.05 1.65 2.57
N THR A 444 -16.25 1.69 1.52
CA THR A 444 -14.91 2.29 1.51
C THR A 444 -14.91 3.49 0.55
N TYR A 445 -13.78 4.16 0.46
CA TYR A 445 -13.58 5.20 -0.55
C TYR A 445 -12.21 5.03 -1.21
N TYR A 446 -12.02 5.69 -2.35
CA TYR A 446 -10.73 5.70 -3.03
C TYR A 446 -10.37 7.10 -3.54
N THR A 447 -9.07 7.32 -3.72
CA THR A 447 -8.51 8.44 -4.47
C THR A 447 -7.76 7.91 -5.68
N CYS A 448 -7.76 8.66 -6.76
CA CYS A 448 -7.04 8.34 -7.99
C CYS A 448 -6.43 9.60 -8.61
N CYS A 449 -6.22 9.60 -9.92
CA CYS A 449 -5.68 10.76 -10.64
C CYS A 449 -6.59 11.99 -10.64
N THR A 450 -7.88 11.87 -10.31
CA THR A 450 -8.83 13.01 -10.33
C THR A 450 -8.68 13.95 -9.14
N GLU A 451 -8.12 13.49 -8.04
CA GLU A 451 -7.93 14.28 -6.83
C GLU A 451 -6.48 14.73 -6.69
N GLY A 452 -6.27 16.04 -6.49
CA GLY A 452 -4.95 16.59 -6.22
C GLY A 452 -4.48 16.27 -4.80
N SER A 453 -5.36 16.41 -3.82
CA SER A 453 -5.08 16.24 -2.38
C SER A 453 -6.38 15.97 -1.61
N PRO A 454 -6.37 15.07 -0.59
CA PRO A 454 -5.25 14.20 -0.21
C PRO A 454 -5.03 13.06 -1.20
N ASN A 455 -3.77 12.71 -1.43
CA ASN A 455 -3.45 11.59 -2.31
C ASN A 455 -2.14 10.90 -1.89
N THR A 456 -1.74 9.86 -2.63
CA THR A 456 -0.49 9.12 -2.44
C THR A 456 0.40 9.19 -3.67
N PHE A 457 0.41 10.30 -4.39
CA PHE A 457 1.38 10.53 -5.46
C PHE A 457 2.80 10.66 -4.92
N THR A 458 3.80 10.41 -5.75
CA THR A 458 5.20 10.55 -5.34
C THR A 458 5.50 11.95 -4.80
N PHE A 459 4.86 12.96 -5.38
CA PHE A 459 5.01 14.36 -4.98
C PHE A 459 4.04 14.84 -3.88
N SER A 460 3.01 14.06 -3.53
CA SER A 460 2.08 14.41 -2.45
C SER A 460 2.82 14.60 -1.12
N ALA A 461 2.35 15.53 -0.29
CA ALA A 461 2.88 15.67 1.06
C ALA A 461 2.69 14.38 1.86
N PRO A 462 3.70 13.87 2.58
CA PRO A 462 3.59 12.59 3.28
C PRO A 462 2.41 12.50 4.26
N ALA A 463 2.05 13.61 4.90
CA ALA A 463 0.90 13.71 5.80
C ALA A 463 -0.45 13.40 5.13
N GLU A 464 -0.57 13.60 3.81
CA GLU A 464 -1.80 13.27 3.07
C GLU A 464 -2.10 11.78 3.12
N SER A 465 -1.06 10.92 3.08
CA SER A 465 -1.24 9.48 3.21
C SER A 465 -1.78 9.07 4.59
N VAL A 466 -1.38 9.78 5.66
CA VAL A 466 -1.96 9.59 7.00
C VAL A 466 -3.41 10.06 7.05
N TRP A 467 -3.68 11.21 6.43
CA TRP A 467 -5.02 11.80 6.34
C TRP A 467 -6.06 10.82 5.80
N LEU A 468 -5.68 9.96 4.86
CA LEU A 468 -6.61 9.00 4.26
C LEU A 468 -7.23 8.05 5.29
N GLY A 469 -6.47 7.58 6.29
CA GLY A 469 -7.00 6.76 7.38
C GLY A 469 -7.92 7.55 8.31
N TRP A 470 -7.55 8.78 8.65
CA TRP A 470 -8.35 9.67 9.48
C TRP A 470 -9.67 10.08 8.80
N HIS A 471 -9.63 10.36 7.49
CA HIS A 471 -10.84 10.68 6.72
C HIS A 471 -11.83 9.51 6.71
N ALA A 472 -11.35 8.26 6.56
CA ALA A 472 -12.20 7.10 6.67
C ALA A 472 -12.91 7.05 8.04
N ALA A 473 -12.16 7.27 9.14
CA ALA A 473 -12.72 7.29 10.48
C ALA A 473 -13.73 8.44 10.71
N TYR A 474 -13.47 9.62 10.13
CA TYR A 474 -14.34 10.79 10.18
C TYR A 474 -15.70 10.55 9.46
N LYS A 475 -15.64 10.04 8.23
CA LYS A 475 -16.85 9.77 7.42
C LYS A 475 -17.59 8.52 7.86
N GLY A 476 -16.99 7.66 8.68
CA GLY A 476 -17.54 6.37 9.06
C GLY A 476 -17.41 5.29 7.98
N TYR A 477 -16.53 5.51 7.00
CA TYR A 477 -16.15 4.48 6.02
C TYR A 477 -15.43 3.32 6.71
N ASP A 478 -15.58 2.12 6.13
CA ASP A 478 -14.92 0.92 6.64
C ASP A 478 -13.45 0.82 6.24
N GLY A 479 -12.99 1.65 5.28
CA GLY A 479 -11.60 1.64 4.85
C GLY A 479 -11.32 2.43 3.58
N TYR A 480 -10.28 2.02 2.86
CA TYR A 480 -9.74 2.72 1.70
C TYR A 480 -9.31 1.75 0.61
N LEU A 481 -9.58 2.10 -0.63
CA LEU A 481 -9.11 1.40 -1.83
C LEU A 481 -8.12 2.28 -2.61
N ARG A 482 -7.13 1.63 -3.27
CA ARG A 482 -6.37 2.23 -4.36
C ARG A 482 -6.12 1.20 -5.45
N TRP A 483 -6.28 1.64 -6.71
CA TRP A 483 -6.25 0.77 -7.89
C TRP A 483 -4.89 0.12 -8.17
N ALA A 484 -3.81 0.53 -7.42
CA ALA A 484 -2.49 0.05 -7.73
C ALA A 484 -1.56 -0.02 -6.49
N TYR A 485 -1.21 -1.26 -6.11
CA TYR A 485 -0.18 -1.54 -5.11
C TYR A 485 1.22 -1.57 -5.73
N ASN A 486 1.35 -2.28 -6.87
CA ASN A 486 2.63 -2.58 -7.49
C ASN A 486 2.56 -2.68 -9.02
N CYS A 487 1.80 -1.82 -9.67
CA CYS A 487 1.78 -1.70 -11.15
C CYS A 487 3.01 -0.92 -11.61
N TRP A 488 4.19 -1.55 -11.53
CA TRP A 488 5.47 -0.89 -11.75
C TRP A 488 5.64 -0.38 -13.18
N THR A 489 6.18 0.84 -13.30
CA THR A 489 6.59 1.46 -14.55
C THR A 489 7.77 0.70 -15.20
N LYS A 490 8.28 1.18 -16.32
CA LYS A 490 9.44 0.57 -17.01
C LYS A 490 10.67 0.51 -16.09
N ASP A 491 10.95 1.57 -15.35
CA ASP A 491 12.12 1.71 -14.47
C ASP A 491 11.71 2.27 -13.09
N PRO A 492 10.96 1.47 -12.31
CA PRO A 492 10.25 1.98 -11.14
C PRO A 492 11.15 2.52 -10.03
N LEU A 493 12.41 2.06 -9.94
CA LEU A 493 13.36 2.55 -8.93
C LEU A 493 13.91 3.95 -9.23
N ARG A 494 13.83 4.40 -10.47
CA ARG A 494 14.39 5.67 -10.89
C ARG A 494 13.37 6.66 -11.41
N ASP A 495 12.24 6.17 -11.97
CA ASP A 495 11.25 7.01 -12.62
C ASP A 495 9.82 6.53 -12.32
N THR A 496 9.07 7.35 -11.61
CA THR A 496 7.68 7.07 -11.23
C THR A 496 6.65 7.64 -12.20
N ARG A 497 7.11 8.35 -13.24
CA ARG A 497 6.24 8.92 -14.28
C ARG A 497 5.71 7.80 -15.17
N PHE A 498 4.44 7.84 -15.48
CA PHE A 498 3.81 6.83 -16.33
C PHE A 498 2.69 7.43 -17.18
N GLY A 499 3.04 7.82 -18.39
CA GLY A 499 2.07 8.22 -19.41
C GLY A 499 1.10 9.30 -18.92
N SER A 500 -0.17 8.94 -18.86
CA SER A 500 -1.27 9.84 -18.50
C SER A 500 -1.53 9.96 -17.00
N TRP A 501 -0.86 9.17 -16.17
CA TRP A 501 -1.11 9.13 -14.73
C TRP A 501 -0.13 9.99 -13.97
N SER A 502 -0.57 10.61 -12.89
CA SER A 502 0.30 11.33 -11.98
C SER A 502 1.41 10.43 -11.44
N SER A 503 2.62 10.98 -11.27
CA SER A 503 3.78 10.20 -10.81
C SER A 503 3.50 9.47 -9.51
N GLY A 504 3.70 8.15 -9.50
CA GLY A 504 3.46 7.28 -8.34
C GLY A 504 2.01 6.86 -8.15
N ASP A 505 1.07 7.25 -9.01
CA ASP A 505 -0.31 6.78 -8.97
C ASP A 505 -0.38 5.25 -9.12
N ALA A 506 0.48 4.69 -9.98
CA ALA A 506 0.48 3.28 -10.34
C ALA A 506 1.09 2.32 -9.30
N TYR A 507 1.74 2.80 -8.25
CA TYR A 507 2.31 1.91 -7.21
C TYR A 507 2.73 2.64 -5.93
N LEU A 508 2.74 1.89 -4.82
CA LEU A 508 3.13 2.35 -3.49
C LEU A 508 4.43 1.72 -2.98
N VAL A 509 4.86 0.60 -3.56
CA VAL A 509 6.07 -0.12 -3.16
C VAL A 509 6.98 -0.36 -4.37
N TYR A 510 8.26 -0.56 -4.11
CA TYR A 510 9.29 -0.62 -5.15
C TYR A 510 9.93 -2.00 -5.26
N PRO A 511 10.52 -2.35 -6.42
CA PRO A 511 11.31 -3.57 -6.57
C PRO A 511 12.44 -3.67 -5.53
N GLY A 512 12.87 -4.90 -5.24
CA GLY A 512 13.91 -5.16 -4.25
C GLY A 512 13.40 -5.12 -2.81
N LEU A 513 12.11 -5.33 -2.60
CA LEU A 513 11.43 -5.29 -1.29
C LEU A 513 11.61 -3.92 -0.59
N ARG A 514 11.52 -2.86 -1.37
CA ARG A 514 11.60 -1.49 -0.87
C ARG A 514 10.21 -0.92 -0.63
N SER A 515 10.01 -0.37 0.56
CA SER A 515 8.83 0.41 0.90
C SER A 515 8.94 1.84 0.33
N SER A 516 7.93 2.65 0.55
CA SER A 516 7.97 4.09 0.26
C SER A 516 7.53 4.90 1.47
N ILE A 517 7.89 6.18 1.50
CA ILE A 517 7.35 7.13 2.48
C ILE A 517 5.82 7.09 2.45
N ARG A 518 5.22 7.11 1.26
CA ARG A 518 3.76 7.11 1.05
C ARG A 518 3.10 5.87 1.66
N PHE A 519 3.66 4.68 1.45
CA PHE A 519 3.12 3.44 1.97
C PHE A 519 3.27 3.34 3.49
N GLU A 520 4.41 3.75 4.04
CA GLU A 520 4.62 3.78 5.49
C GLU A 520 3.67 4.75 6.19
N ARG A 521 3.46 5.93 5.61
CA ARG A 521 2.53 6.94 6.12
C ARG A 521 1.06 6.49 5.97
N LEU A 522 0.70 5.77 4.91
CA LEU A 522 -0.64 5.16 4.80
C LEU A 522 -0.89 4.14 5.91
N ILE A 523 0.10 3.28 6.20
CA ILE A 523 0.00 2.31 7.31
C ILE A 523 -0.18 3.04 8.64
N GLU A 524 0.51 4.15 8.86
CA GLU A 524 0.36 4.97 10.06
C GLU A 524 -1.08 5.50 10.20
N GLY A 525 -1.67 6.04 9.12
CA GLY A 525 -3.06 6.48 9.12
C GLY A 525 -4.05 5.34 9.40
N ILE A 526 -3.76 4.13 8.92
CA ILE A 526 -4.55 2.93 9.23
C ILE A 526 -4.42 2.55 10.70
N GLN A 527 -3.21 2.59 11.27
CA GLN A 527 -2.98 2.35 12.70
C GLN A 527 -3.75 3.35 13.57
N ASP A 528 -3.77 4.63 13.19
CA ASP A 528 -4.54 5.65 13.89
C ASP A 528 -6.05 5.38 13.81
N CYS A 529 -6.57 4.96 12.65
CA CYS A 529 -7.95 4.53 12.50
C CYS A 529 -8.28 3.34 13.41
N GLU A 530 -7.37 2.37 13.55
CA GLU A 530 -7.56 1.25 14.48
C GLU A 530 -7.53 1.68 15.95
N LYS A 531 -6.66 2.63 16.34
CA LYS A 531 -6.69 3.23 17.68
C LYS A 531 -8.03 3.90 17.94
N ILE A 532 -8.56 4.67 16.98
CA ILE A 532 -9.88 5.30 17.05
C ILE A 532 -10.97 4.24 17.25
N ASN A 533 -10.93 3.15 16.50
CA ASN A 533 -11.89 2.05 16.62
C ASN A 533 -11.86 1.41 18.02
N VAL A 534 -10.67 1.19 18.57
CA VAL A 534 -10.47 0.62 19.91
C VAL A 534 -11.00 1.57 20.98
N LEU A 535 -10.60 2.85 20.95
CA LEU A 535 -11.02 3.85 21.92
C LEU A 535 -12.53 4.10 21.86
N ARG A 536 -13.11 4.25 20.68
CA ARG A 536 -14.54 4.43 20.49
C ARG A 536 -15.34 3.27 21.12
N ALA A 537 -14.93 2.04 20.87
CA ALA A 537 -15.57 0.86 21.45
C ALA A 537 -15.45 0.81 22.98
N ASP A 538 -14.26 1.17 23.54
CA ASP A 538 -14.04 1.21 24.98
C ASP A 538 -14.86 2.31 25.66
N PHE A 539 -14.90 3.52 25.08
CA PHE A 539 -15.67 4.65 25.62
C PHE A 539 -17.17 4.37 25.62
N ILE A 540 -17.70 3.76 24.55
CA ILE A 540 -19.10 3.33 24.49
C ILE A 540 -19.38 2.29 25.59
N LYS A 541 -18.53 1.25 25.70
CA LYS A 541 -18.68 0.17 26.67
C LYS A 541 -18.65 0.67 28.11
N ARG A 542 -17.82 1.67 28.41
CA ARG A 542 -17.66 2.27 29.74
C ARG A 542 -18.57 3.48 29.99
N ASN A 543 -19.45 3.82 29.03
CA ASN A 543 -20.32 5.00 29.08
C ASN A 543 -19.58 6.33 29.30
N GLN A 544 -18.36 6.47 28.74
CA GLN A 544 -17.51 7.65 28.87
C GLN A 544 -17.86 8.68 27.77
N GLN A 545 -19.01 9.34 27.90
CA GLN A 545 -19.55 10.24 26.88
C GLN A 545 -18.67 11.46 26.61
N ASP A 546 -17.95 11.98 27.62
CA ASP A 546 -17.04 13.12 27.45
C ASP A 546 -15.84 12.75 26.55
N LYS A 547 -15.24 11.59 26.80
CA LYS A 547 -14.15 11.09 25.97
C LYS A 547 -14.60 10.76 24.56
N LEU A 548 -15.81 10.24 24.40
CA LEU A 548 -16.37 9.98 23.09
C LEU A 548 -16.57 11.30 22.31
N ARG A 549 -17.11 12.34 22.95
CA ARG A 549 -17.21 13.67 22.33
C ARG A 549 -15.85 14.25 21.96
N GLU A 550 -14.86 14.11 22.83
CA GLU A 550 -13.50 14.57 22.55
C GLU A 550 -12.90 13.84 21.33
N LEU A 551 -13.08 12.51 21.23
CA LEU A 551 -12.66 11.73 20.08
C LEU A 551 -13.32 12.20 18.78
N GLU A 552 -14.64 12.42 18.78
CA GLU A 552 -15.39 12.92 17.61
C GLU A 552 -14.96 14.36 17.24
N ASN A 553 -14.64 15.21 18.23
CA ASN A 553 -14.09 16.55 17.98
C ASN A 553 -12.70 16.49 17.29
N ILE A 554 -11.85 15.53 17.66
CA ILE A 554 -10.57 15.33 16.98
C ILE A 554 -10.82 14.97 15.51
N LEU A 555 -11.78 14.08 15.25
CA LEU A 555 -12.09 13.59 13.90
C LEU A 555 -12.67 14.68 12.99
N SER A 556 -13.41 15.64 13.52
CA SER A 556 -14.09 16.68 12.74
C SER A 556 -13.12 17.53 11.88
N GLY A 557 -11.82 17.47 12.17
CA GLY A 557 -10.76 18.12 11.40
C GLY A 557 -10.48 17.50 10.02
N PHE A 558 -10.89 16.26 9.79
CA PHE A 558 -10.43 15.43 8.67
C PHE A 558 -11.40 15.34 7.48
N ASP A 559 -12.19 16.36 7.25
CA ASP A 559 -12.95 16.46 5.99
C ASP A 559 -12.02 16.77 4.81
N ILE A 560 -12.20 16.07 3.66
CA ILE A 560 -11.38 16.31 2.45
C ILE A 560 -11.55 17.76 1.95
N GLY A 561 -12.77 18.28 1.94
CA GLY A 561 -13.02 19.66 1.52
C GLY A 561 -12.29 20.70 2.36
N GLY A 562 -12.10 20.42 3.65
CA GLY A 562 -11.38 21.29 4.59
C GLY A 562 -9.86 21.30 4.39
N LEU A 563 -9.28 20.27 3.74
CA LEU A 563 -7.82 20.18 3.55
C LEU A 563 -7.24 21.31 2.70
N ARG A 564 -8.02 21.87 1.77
CA ARG A 564 -7.60 23.01 0.94
C ARG A 564 -7.16 24.24 1.74
N ASN A 565 -7.68 24.40 2.97
CA ASN A 565 -7.43 25.53 3.86
C ASN A 565 -6.65 25.15 5.12
N LYS A 566 -6.11 23.92 5.21
CA LYS A 566 -5.41 23.41 6.37
C LYS A 566 -4.05 22.85 6.00
N ASN A 567 -3.10 22.95 6.93
CA ASN A 567 -1.84 22.25 6.83
C ASN A 567 -2.06 20.78 7.27
N ALA A 568 -1.96 19.84 6.33
CA ALA A 568 -2.16 18.41 6.62
C ALA A 568 -1.22 17.91 7.72
N ALA A 569 0.05 18.29 7.69
CA ALA A 569 1.05 17.87 8.67
C ALA A 569 0.72 18.35 10.08
N GLU A 570 0.37 19.62 10.23
CA GLU A 570 0.00 20.20 11.52
C GLU A 570 -1.26 19.55 12.09
N THR A 571 -2.30 19.40 11.26
CA THR A 571 -3.56 18.77 11.69
C THR A 571 -3.34 17.32 12.13
N VAL A 572 -2.59 16.53 11.36
CA VAL A 572 -2.24 15.14 11.71
C VAL A 572 -1.47 15.11 13.03
N HIS A 573 -0.41 15.89 13.18
CA HIS A 573 0.42 15.90 14.37
C HIS A 573 -0.37 16.27 15.63
N ILE A 574 -1.16 17.33 15.59
CA ILE A 574 -2.01 17.74 16.73
C ILE A 574 -3.00 16.63 17.09
N SER A 575 -3.63 16.03 16.08
CA SER A 575 -4.65 15.01 16.29
C SER A 575 -4.07 13.71 16.85
N GLN A 576 -2.90 13.28 16.38
CA GLN A 576 -2.19 12.11 16.91
C GLN A 576 -1.79 12.32 18.38
N ASN A 577 -1.31 13.50 18.72
CA ASN A 577 -0.96 13.83 20.11
C ASN A 577 -2.20 13.79 21.03
N ARG A 578 -3.33 14.36 20.59
CA ARG A 578 -4.60 14.30 21.33
C ARG A 578 -5.12 12.85 21.43
N LEU A 579 -5.10 12.08 20.35
CA LEU A 579 -5.52 10.68 20.33
C LEU A 579 -4.72 9.83 21.33
N ASN A 580 -3.40 10.02 21.39
CA ASN A 580 -2.53 9.32 22.33
C ASN A 580 -2.69 9.81 23.78
N GLY A 581 -3.41 10.90 24.02
CA GLY A 581 -3.76 11.42 25.34
C GLY A 581 -5.08 10.91 25.91
N LEU A 582 -5.94 10.28 25.09
CA LEU A 582 -7.24 9.73 25.51
C LEU A 582 -7.11 8.39 26.23
#